data_499f6cbccc3511bcf1ca1a6ad90ea803
#
_entry.id   499f6cbccc3511bcf1ca1a6ad90ea803
#
_cell.length_a   1.000
_cell.length_b   1.000
_cell.length_c   1.000
_cell.angle_alpha   90.00
_cell.angle_beta   90.00
_cell.angle_gamma   90.00
#
_symmetry.space_group_name_H-M   'P 1'
#
loop_
_entity.id
_entity.type
_entity.pdbx_description
1 polymer ?
#
loop_
_entity_poly.entity_id
_entity_poly.type
_entity_poly.pdbx_seq_one_letter_code
_entity_poly.pdbx_strand_id
1 'polypeptide(L)'
;ISVPSRAHDLDLCLQNMKNGFAQVFDQLEEKPVAISFAFPGPADYPNGIIGGYLPNFPSFRDGVALGAFLEKEFGVPVFINNDGDLFAYGEALCGALPEINNRLTELGSNKQYKNLIGYTLGTGFGIGVVIDGRLNRGDNSCVETFCLRHRDMPDVIVEGGVAIRAVGRVYGEKS
;
A
#
# COMPACT_ATOMS: atom_id res chain seq x y z
N ILE A 1 -17.46 -2.49 3.67
CA ILE A 1 -17.72 -1.36 4.58
C ILE A 1 -16.92 -0.17 4.07
N SER A 2 -17.56 1.00 4.01
CA SER A 2 -16.92 2.26 3.63
C SER A 2 -17.15 3.28 4.73
N VAL A 3 -16.09 3.98 5.13
CA VAL A 3 -16.14 5.05 6.12
C VAL A 3 -15.48 6.32 5.56
N PRO A 4 -15.94 7.53 5.92
CA PRO A 4 -15.32 8.76 5.48
C PRO A 4 -13.91 8.90 6.07
N SER A 5 -12.91 9.25 5.26
CA SER A 5 -11.54 9.42 5.73
C SER A 5 -11.36 10.60 6.68
N ARG A 6 -12.07 11.71 6.43
CA ARG A 6 -11.94 12.96 7.22
C ARG A 6 -10.48 13.38 7.46
N ALA A 7 -9.64 13.20 6.48
CA ALA A 7 -8.18 13.22 6.54
C ALA A 7 -7.55 14.55 7.05
N HIS A 8 -8.33 15.63 7.14
CA HIS A 8 -7.91 16.92 7.70
C HIS A 8 -8.12 17.03 9.21
N ASP A 9 -8.89 16.10 9.80
CA ASP A 9 -9.22 16.06 11.22
C ASP A 9 -8.80 14.69 11.77
N LEU A 10 -7.74 14.66 12.57
CA LEU A 10 -7.15 13.43 13.06
C LEU A 10 -8.13 12.64 13.94
N ASP A 11 -8.80 13.30 14.85
CA ASP A 11 -9.70 12.64 15.81
C ASP A 11 -10.88 11.99 15.08
N LEU A 12 -11.49 12.70 14.13
CA LEU A 12 -12.56 12.17 13.31
C LEU A 12 -12.07 11.04 12.38
N CYS A 13 -10.85 11.17 11.82
CA CYS A 13 -10.25 10.12 10.99
C CYS A 13 -10.07 8.83 11.80
N LEU A 14 -9.41 8.92 12.95
CA LEU A 14 -9.18 7.79 13.84
C LEU A 14 -10.47 7.16 14.33
N GLN A 15 -11.47 7.98 14.69
CA GLN A 15 -12.79 7.49 15.11
C GLN A 15 -13.51 6.74 13.99
N ASN A 16 -13.45 7.26 12.74
CA ASN A 16 -14.04 6.59 11.59
C ASN A 16 -13.34 5.27 11.25
N MET A 17 -12.00 5.23 11.34
CA MET A 17 -11.24 3.98 11.17
C MET A 17 -11.65 2.95 12.22
N LYS A 18 -11.68 3.34 13.50
CA LYS A 18 -12.16 2.48 14.59
C LYS A 18 -13.55 1.95 14.31
N ASN A 19 -14.50 2.80 13.94
CA ASN A 19 -15.85 2.41 13.61
C ASN A 19 -15.92 1.45 12.42
N GLY A 20 -15.08 1.66 11.40
CA GLY A 20 -14.96 0.77 10.24
C GLY A 20 -14.49 -0.63 10.63
N PHE A 21 -13.39 -0.72 11.39
CA PHE A 21 -12.89 -2.01 11.87
C PHE A 21 -13.88 -2.69 12.82
N ALA A 22 -14.53 -1.96 13.73
CA ALA A 22 -15.55 -2.52 14.60
C ALA A 22 -16.70 -3.19 13.80
N GLN A 23 -17.19 -2.51 12.76
CA GLN A 23 -18.22 -3.08 11.87
C GLN A 23 -17.73 -4.34 11.12
N VAL A 24 -16.43 -4.43 10.81
CA VAL A 24 -15.85 -5.67 10.24
C VAL A 24 -15.83 -6.77 11.29
N PHE A 25 -15.38 -6.47 12.51
CA PHE A 25 -15.34 -7.44 13.62
C PHE A 25 -16.72 -8.02 13.92
N ASP A 26 -17.76 -7.17 13.92
CA ASP A 26 -19.15 -7.58 14.19
C ASP A 26 -19.73 -8.52 13.12
N GLN A 27 -19.12 -8.58 11.92
CA GLN A 27 -19.57 -9.44 10.83
C GLN A 27 -18.80 -10.76 10.74
N LEU A 28 -17.76 -10.94 11.55
CA LEU A 28 -16.97 -12.16 11.57
C LEU A 28 -17.56 -13.17 12.56
N GLU A 29 -17.61 -14.42 12.13
CA GLU A 29 -18.07 -15.54 12.99
C GLU A 29 -17.10 -15.82 14.13
N GLU A 30 -15.79 -15.60 13.88
CA GLU A 30 -14.73 -15.81 14.86
C GLU A 30 -13.97 -14.50 15.13
N LYS A 31 -13.44 -14.34 16.34
CA LYS A 31 -12.62 -13.19 16.70
C LYS A 31 -11.33 -13.21 15.86
N PRO A 32 -11.02 -12.13 15.12
CA PRO A 32 -9.79 -12.07 14.35
C PRO A 32 -8.56 -12.07 15.25
N VAL A 33 -7.49 -12.70 14.77
CA VAL A 33 -6.21 -12.82 15.49
C VAL A 33 -5.27 -11.65 15.23
N ALA A 34 -5.57 -10.83 14.21
CA ALA A 34 -4.79 -9.64 13.84
C ALA A 34 -5.62 -8.71 12.94
N ILE A 35 -5.18 -7.45 12.83
CA ILE A 35 -5.61 -6.51 11.81
C ILE A 35 -4.44 -6.30 10.84
N SER A 36 -4.67 -6.44 9.53
CA SER A 36 -3.68 -6.10 8.50
C SER A 36 -4.32 -5.25 7.42
N PHE A 37 -3.70 -4.13 7.09
CA PHE A 37 -4.23 -3.22 6.07
C PHE A 37 -3.14 -2.35 5.43
N ALA A 38 -3.49 -1.76 4.28
CA ALA A 38 -2.65 -0.80 3.59
C ALA A 38 -2.91 0.63 4.07
N PHE A 39 -1.85 1.41 4.22
CA PHE A 39 -1.94 2.85 4.41
C PHE A 39 -0.88 3.56 3.55
N PRO A 40 -1.20 4.67 2.87
CA PRO A 40 -0.23 5.37 2.04
C PRO A 40 0.95 5.91 2.86
N GLY A 41 2.14 5.91 2.23
CA GLY A 41 3.36 6.46 2.81
C GLY A 41 3.64 7.91 2.43
N PRO A 42 4.71 8.50 3.01
CA PRO A 42 5.73 7.85 3.83
C PRO A 42 5.27 7.47 5.23
N ALA A 43 5.90 6.44 5.82
CA ALA A 43 5.57 5.94 7.15
C ALA A 43 6.69 5.06 7.71
N ASP A 44 6.77 4.94 9.01
CA ASP A 44 7.52 3.89 9.70
C ASP A 44 6.59 2.67 9.91
N TYR A 45 6.42 1.90 8.85
CA TYR A 45 5.52 0.74 8.84
C TYR A 45 5.86 -0.32 9.88
N PRO A 46 7.15 -0.67 10.13
CA PRO A 46 7.52 -1.61 11.19
C PRO A 46 7.01 -1.23 12.57
N ASN A 47 6.96 0.06 12.88
CA ASN A 47 6.49 0.58 14.16
C ASN A 47 5.03 1.07 14.12
N GLY A 48 4.36 0.97 12.96
CA GLY A 48 2.98 1.39 12.79
C GLY A 48 2.77 2.91 12.95
N ILE A 49 3.81 3.72 12.64
CA ILE A 49 3.77 5.18 12.75
C ILE A 49 3.62 5.78 11.36
N ILE A 50 2.51 6.46 11.13
CA ILE A 50 2.20 7.16 9.89
C ILE A 50 2.56 8.63 10.03
N GLY A 51 3.40 9.18 9.13
CA GLY A 51 3.81 10.57 9.22
C GLY A 51 4.62 11.03 8.02
N GLY A 52 4.97 12.32 7.99
CA GLY A 52 5.71 12.96 6.92
C GLY A 52 4.82 13.63 5.88
N TYR A 53 5.31 13.78 4.64
CA TYR A 53 4.56 14.47 3.59
C TYR A 53 3.48 13.57 3.00
N LEU A 54 2.27 13.70 3.51
CA LEU A 54 1.06 12.98 3.10
C LEU A 54 -0.01 13.96 2.62
N PRO A 55 -0.03 14.35 1.34
CA PRO A 55 -0.96 15.38 0.82
C PRO A 55 -2.44 15.04 1.08
N ASN A 56 -2.78 13.76 0.99
CA ASN A 56 -4.15 13.28 1.17
C ASN A 56 -4.52 13.04 2.65
N PHE A 57 -3.55 13.07 3.55
CA PHE A 57 -3.73 12.87 4.99
C PHE A 57 -2.91 13.88 5.81
N PRO A 58 -3.19 15.19 5.66
CA PRO A 58 -2.36 16.23 6.28
C PRO A 58 -2.36 16.19 7.80
N SER A 59 -3.39 15.66 8.44
CA SER A 59 -3.47 15.50 9.90
C SER A 59 -2.50 14.46 10.46
N PHE A 60 -1.89 13.61 9.63
CA PHE A 60 -0.91 12.62 10.03
C PHE A 60 0.54 13.12 9.93
N ARG A 61 0.77 14.34 9.43
CA ARG A 61 2.11 14.88 9.12
C ARG A 61 3.12 14.76 10.26
N ASP A 62 2.69 15.04 11.48
CA ASP A 62 3.58 15.09 12.65
C ASP A 62 3.87 13.71 13.28
N GLY A 63 3.38 12.67 12.66
CA GLY A 63 3.55 11.29 13.13
C GLY A 63 2.41 10.84 14.04
N VAL A 64 1.71 9.80 13.62
CA VAL A 64 0.60 9.19 14.36
C VAL A 64 0.89 7.73 14.58
N ALA A 65 0.94 7.28 15.83
CA ALA A 65 1.12 5.87 16.19
C ALA A 65 -0.17 5.06 15.94
N LEU A 66 -0.54 4.95 14.65
CA LEU A 66 -1.79 4.34 14.20
C LEU A 66 -1.88 2.86 14.59
N GLY A 67 -0.76 2.14 14.46
CA GLY A 67 -0.69 0.73 14.86
C GLY A 67 -1.05 0.57 16.35
N ALA A 68 -0.35 1.28 17.23
CA ALA A 68 -0.59 1.21 18.67
C ALA A 68 -2.00 1.69 19.07
N PHE A 69 -2.54 2.69 18.38
CA PHE A 69 -3.92 3.12 18.58
C PHE A 69 -4.91 1.99 18.32
N LEU A 70 -4.82 1.32 17.16
CA LEU A 70 -5.72 0.23 16.80
C LEU A 70 -5.50 -1.02 17.66
N GLU A 71 -4.25 -1.34 18.01
CA GLU A 71 -3.94 -2.45 18.94
C GLU A 71 -4.62 -2.26 20.29
N LYS A 72 -4.55 -1.03 20.83
CA LYS A 72 -5.21 -0.69 22.10
C LYS A 72 -6.74 -0.82 22.00
N GLU A 73 -7.32 -0.42 20.88
CA GLU A 73 -8.78 -0.45 20.70
C GLU A 73 -9.34 -1.87 20.49
N PHE A 74 -8.61 -2.73 19.78
CA PHE A 74 -9.12 -4.05 19.39
C PHE A 74 -8.49 -5.23 20.13
N GLY A 75 -7.37 -5.01 20.82
CA GLY A 75 -6.70 -6.04 21.61
C GLY A 75 -6.08 -7.16 20.75
N VAL A 76 -5.71 -6.86 19.51
CA VAL A 76 -5.03 -7.77 18.57
C VAL A 76 -3.87 -7.05 17.89
N PRO A 77 -2.82 -7.77 17.44
CA PRO A 77 -1.70 -7.17 16.69
C PRO A 77 -2.16 -6.45 15.42
N VAL A 78 -1.51 -5.34 15.08
CA VAL A 78 -1.82 -4.54 13.90
C VAL A 78 -0.60 -4.44 12.98
N PHE A 79 -0.80 -4.81 11.71
CA PHE A 79 0.21 -4.77 10.67
C PHE A 79 -0.19 -3.78 9.58
N ILE A 80 0.63 -2.75 9.38
CA ILE A 80 0.43 -1.72 8.37
C ILE A 80 1.56 -1.82 7.35
N ASN A 81 1.24 -1.72 6.07
CA ASN A 81 2.22 -1.62 5.00
C ASN A 81 1.77 -0.61 3.95
N ASN A 82 2.70 -0.25 3.05
CA ASN A 82 2.39 0.49 1.85
C ASN A 82 1.46 -0.32 0.92
N ASP A 83 0.58 0.33 0.18
CA ASP A 83 -0.37 -0.31 -0.74
C ASP A 83 0.33 -0.95 -1.94
N GLY A 84 1.35 -0.30 -2.51
CA GLY A 84 2.18 -0.87 -3.59
C GLY A 84 2.96 -2.10 -3.13
N ASP A 85 3.51 -2.06 -1.92
CA ASP A 85 4.19 -3.19 -1.29
C ASP A 85 3.25 -4.39 -1.07
N LEU A 86 2.06 -4.14 -0.51
CA LEU A 86 1.08 -5.21 -0.28
C LEU A 86 0.55 -5.80 -1.58
N PHE A 87 0.36 -4.98 -2.62
CA PHE A 87 0.01 -5.45 -3.96
C PHE A 87 1.07 -6.43 -4.47
N ALA A 88 2.34 -5.99 -4.54
CA ALA A 88 3.43 -6.83 -5.04
C ALA A 88 3.62 -8.11 -4.21
N TYR A 89 3.46 -8.01 -2.90
CA TYR A 89 3.59 -9.15 -2.00
C TYR A 89 2.45 -10.16 -2.18
N GLY A 90 1.22 -9.69 -2.34
CA GLY A 90 0.07 -10.53 -2.65
C GLY A 90 0.23 -11.28 -3.98
N GLU A 91 0.68 -10.57 -5.03
CA GLU A 91 0.97 -11.16 -6.34
C GLU A 91 2.11 -12.18 -6.30
N ALA A 92 3.08 -11.99 -5.42
CA ALA A 92 4.18 -12.94 -5.25
C ALA A 92 3.77 -14.21 -4.48
N LEU A 93 2.86 -14.11 -3.51
CA LEU A 93 2.45 -15.24 -2.67
C LEU A 93 1.29 -16.04 -3.24
N CYS A 94 0.27 -15.36 -3.77
CA CYS A 94 -1.01 -15.98 -4.12
C CYS A 94 -1.54 -15.56 -5.51
N GLY A 95 -0.86 -14.64 -6.21
CA GLY A 95 -1.30 -14.08 -7.49
C GLY A 95 -0.45 -14.53 -8.67
N ALA A 96 0.04 -13.58 -9.46
CA ALA A 96 0.69 -13.79 -10.74
C ALA A 96 1.94 -14.69 -10.66
N LEU A 97 2.76 -14.59 -9.61
CA LEU A 97 4.01 -15.35 -9.55
C LEU A 97 3.79 -16.87 -9.45
N PRO A 98 2.97 -17.39 -8.52
CA PRO A 98 2.64 -18.82 -8.50
C PRO A 98 1.90 -19.28 -9.76
N GLU A 99 1.03 -18.46 -10.35
CA GLU A 99 0.35 -18.80 -11.61
C GLU A 99 1.36 -19.01 -12.76
N ILE A 100 2.31 -18.07 -12.93
CA ILE A 100 3.37 -18.18 -13.93
C ILE A 100 4.22 -19.44 -13.69
N ASN A 101 4.60 -19.74 -12.44
CA ASN A 101 5.39 -20.92 -12.11
C ASN A 101 4.65 -22.22 -12.39
N ASN A 102 3.36 -22.28 -12.08
CA ASN A 102 2.51 -23.43 -12.41
C ASN A 102 2.43 -23.62 -13.94
N ARG A 103 2.25 -22.53 -14.69
CA ARG A 103 2.18 -22.59 -16.15
C ARG A 103 3.51 -23.06 -16.76
N LEU A 104 4.65 -22.61 -16.24
CA LEU A 104 5.96 -23.10 -16.66
C LEU A 104 6.11 -24.60 -16.42
N THR A 105 5.66 -25.11 -15.28
CA THR A 105 5.69 -26.53 -14.94
C THR A 105 4.82 -27.34 -15.90
N GLU A 106 3.59 -26.90 -16.20
CA GLU A 106 2.70 -27.54 -17.18
C GLU A 106 3.33 -27.63 -18.58
N LEU A 107 4.14 -26.64 -18.95
CA LEU A 107 4.87 -26.62 -20.21
C LEU A 107 6.19 -27.40 -20.19
N GLY A 108 6.47 -28.15 -19.12
CA GLY A 108 7.68 -28.96 -18.95
C GLY A 108 8.96 -28.17 -18.66
N SER A 109 8.83 -26.90 -18.25
CA SER A 109 9.99 -26.09 -17.87
C SER A 109 10.38 -26.35 -16.41
N ASN A 110 11.69 -26.50 -16.17
CA ASN A 110 12.24 -26.57 -14.80
C ASN A 110 12.50 -25.18 -14.19
N LYS A 111 12.20 -24.10 -14.92
CA LYS A 111 12.41 -22.73 -14.45
C LYS A 111 11.32 -22.33 -13.47
N GLN A 112 11.72 -21.76 -12.34
CA GLN A 112 10.83 -21.22 -11.32
C GLN A 112 11.30 -19.80 -10.95
N TYR A 113 10.39 -18.86 -10.90
CA TYR A 113 10.66 -17.49 -10.46
C TYR A 113 10.34 -17.32 -8.98
N LYS A 114 11.17 -16.55 -8.29
CA LYS A 114 11.02 -16.26 -6.84
C LYS A 114 10.97 -14.76 -6.56
N ASN A 115 11.31 -13.95 -7.56
CA ASN A 115 11.38 -12.50 -7.43
C ASN A 115 10.27 -11.87 -8.28
N LEU A 116 9.68 -10.79 -7.76
CA LEU A 116 8.63 -10.05 -8.43
C LEU A 116 8.81 -8.56 -8.17
N ILE A 117 8.59 -7.74 -9.19
CA ILE A 117 8.41 -6.30 -9.05
C ILE A 117 6.98 -5.99 -9.48
N GLY A 118 6.22 -5.41 -8.58
CA GLY A 118 4.85 -4.96 -8.83
C GLY A 118 4.80 -3.44 -8.98
N TYR A 119 4.06 -2.94 -9.98
CA TYR A 119 3.79 -1.51 -10.17
C TYR A 119 2.31 -1.24 -10.02
N THR A 120 1.96 -0.21 -9.26
CA THR A 120 0.59 0.30 -9.16
C THR A 120 0.49 1.65 -9.87
N LEU A 121 -0.38 1.71 -10.89
CA LEU A 121 -0.60 2.89 -11.74
C LEU A 121 -2.00 3.45 -11.48
N GLY A 122 -2.19 3.99 -10.27
CA GLY A 122 -3.44 4.58 -9.81
C GLY A 122 -3.38 6.10 -9.70
N THR A 123 -3.85 6.65 -8.60
CA THR A 123 -3.71 8.07 -8.24
C THR A 123 -2.23 8.47 -8.20
N GLY A 124 -1.38 7.57 -7.68
CA GLY A 124 0.06 7.69 -7.68
C GLY A 124 0.74 6.62 -8.55
N PHE A 125 2.06 6.53 -8.41
CA PHE A 125 2.92 5.50 -8.97
C PHE A 125 3.61 4.77 -7.83
N GLY A 126 3.07 3.63 -7.45
CA GLY A 126 3.66 2.78 -6.41
C GLY A 126 4.47 1.63 -6.99
N ILE A 127 5.42 1.15 -6.20
CA ILE A 127 6.25 -0.01 -6.51
C ILE A 127 6.38 -0.88 -5.27
N GLY A 128 6.33 -2.19 -5.46
CA GLY A 128 6.72 -3.16 -4.44
C GLY A 128 7.69 -4.17 -5.02
N VAL A 129 8.66 -4.59 -4.23
CA VAL A 129 9.73 -5.51 -4.64
C VAL A 129 9.74 -6.72 -3.72
N VAL A 130 9.64 -7.91 -4.31
CA VAL A 130 9.74 -9.18 -3.59
C VAL A 130 10.96 -9.93 -4.07
N ILE A 131 11.83 -10.34 -3.15
CA ILE A 131 13.06 -11.08 -3.40
C ILE A 131 13.02 -12.37 -2.57
N ASP A 132 13.23 -13.51 -3.24
CA ASP A 132 13.17 -14.84 -2.61
C ASP A 132 11.92 -15.06 -1.75
N GLY A 133 10.75 -14.58 -2.25
CA GLY A 133 9.46 -14.70 -1.56
C GLY A 133 9.28 -13.78 -0.34
N ARG A 134 10.16 -12.81 -0.15
CA ARG A 134 10.09 -11.84 0.95
C ARG A 134 9.96 -10.41 0.41
N LEU A 135 9.08 -9.64 1.04
CA LEU A 135 8.95 -8.22 0.73
C LEU A 135 10.25 -7.47 1.07
N ASN A 136 10.82 -6.80 0.08
CA ASN A 136 11.96 -5.91 0.25
C ASN A 136 11.46 -4.48 0.50
N ARG A 137 11.62 -4.00 1.71
CA ARG A 137 11.19 -2.65 2.12
C ARG A 137 12.28 -1.59 1.96
N GLY A 138 13.49 -1.96 1.48
CA GLY A 138 14.64 -1.06 1.51
C GLY A 138 14.99 -0.62 2.94
N ASP A 139 15.65 0.51 3.06
CA ASP A 139 16.10 1.05 4.35
C ASP A 139 15.08 2.04 4.99
N ASN A 140 14.05 2.44 4.24
CA ASN A 140 13.08 3.46 4.66
C ASN A 140 11.62 2.94 4.66
N SER A 141 11.42 1.68 5.00
CA SER A 141 10.12 1.01 5.13
C SER A 141 9.38 0.71 3.81
N CYS A 142 9.73 1.34 2.69
CA CYS A 142 9.18 1.05 1.37
C CYS A 142 10.19 1.39 0.27
N VAL A 143 10.02 0.79 -0.91
CA VAL A 143 10.83 1.06 -2.10
C VAL A 143 10.04 2.00 -3.02
N GLU A 144 10.23 3.29 -2.85
CA GLU A 144 9.48 4.30 -3.59
C GLU A 144 10.27 4.90 -4.76
N THR A 145 9.60 5.11 -5.88
CA THR A 145 10.18 5.71 -7.09
C THR A 145 9.62 7.10 -7.40
N PHE A 146 8.73 7.63 -6.59
CA PHE A 146 8.03 8.88 -6.84
C PHE A 146 8.94 10.12 -6.91
N CYS A 147 10.12 10.07 -6.30
CA CYS A 147 11.11 11.15 -6.34
C CYS A 147 11.92 11.19 -7.63
N LEU A 148 11.83 10.21 -8.52
CA LEU A 148 12.55 10.21 -9.78
C LEU A 148 11.97 11.27 -10.71
N ARG A 149 12.85 12.02 -11.38
CA ARG A 149 12.45 13.04 -12.36
C ARG A 149 11.96 12.38 -13.64
N HIS A 150 10.93 12.98 -14.25
CA HIS A 150 10.48 12.57 -15.57
C HIS A 150 11.56 12.93 -16.62
N ARG A 151 11.84 12.00 -17.54
CA ARG A 151 12.91 12.17 -18.53
C ARG A 151 12.71 13.41 -19.43
N ASP A 152 11.49 13.58 -19.91
CA ASP A 152 11.17 14.59 -20.93
C ASP A 152 10.47 15.83 -20.33
N MET A 153 10.20 15.86 -19.02
CA MET A 153 9.58 16.96 -18.29
C MET A 153 10.35 17.19 -16.97
N PRO A 154 11.41 18.01 -16.98
CA PRO A 154 12.33 18.16 -15.83
C PRO A 154 11.67 18.64 -14.53
N ASP A 155 10.58 19.41 -14.63
CA ASP A 155 9.85 19.94 -13.48
C ASP A 155 8.76 18.97 -12.95
N VAL A 156 8.65 17.80 -13.55
CA VAL A 156 7.67 16.76 -13.19
C VAL A 156 8.41 15.54 -12.67
N ILE A 157 7.92 14.94 -11.61
CA ILE A 157 8.37 13.61 -11.17
C ILE A 157 7.78 12.53 -12.06
N VAL A 158 8.40 11.35 -12.11
CA VAL A 158 7.98 10.23 -12.96
C VAL A 158 6.51 9.85 -12.75
N GLU A 159 6.00 9.95 -11.54
CA GLU A 159 4.59 9.73 -11.22
C GLU A 159 3.63 10.58 -12.07
N GLY A 160 3.98 11.85 -12.31
CA GLY A 160 3.20 12.75 -13.17
C GLY A 160 3.12 12.31 -14.64
N GLY A 161 4.01 11.39 -15.07
CA GLY A 161 4.04 10.83 -16.42
C GLY A 161 3.34 9.49 -16.58
N VAL A 162 3.10 8.75 -15.48
CA VAL A 162 2.61 7.36 -15.53
C VAL A 162 1.33 7.11 -14.70
N ALA A 163 1.01 7.97 -13.74
CA ALA A 163 -0.23 7.86 -12.95
C ALA A 163 -1.48 8.12 -13.81
N ILE A 164 -2.67 7.78 -13.29
CA ILE A 164 -3.95 7.91 -14.02
C ILE A 164 -4.17 9.30 -14.62
N ARG A 165 -3.71 10.36 -13.94
CA ARG A 165 -3.78 11.73 -14.45
C ARG A 165 -2.97 11.96 -15.74
N ALA A 166 -1.93 11.17 -15.99
CA ALA A 166 -1.17 11.24 -17.25
C ALA A 166 -1.99 10.69 -18.40
N VAL A 167 -2.77 9.63 -18.18
CA VAL A 167 -3.70 9.08 -19.16
C VAL A 167 -4.73 10.13 -19.55
N GLY A 168 -5.40 10.76 -18.56
CA GLY A 168 -6.36 11.84 -18.82
C GLY A 168 -5.76 13.00 -19.62
N ARG A 169 -4.53 13.42 -19.28
CA ARG A 169 -3.83 14.48 -20.01
C ARG A 169 -3.56 14.11 -21.48
N VAL A 170 -3.13 12.87 -21.75
CA VAL A 170 -2.79 12.41 -23.11
C VAL A 170 -4.04 12.22 -23.96
N TYR A 171 -5.12 11.67 -23.39
CA TYR A 171 -6.36 11.38 -24.13
C TYR A 171 -7.40 12.49 -24.02
N GLY A 172 -7.11 13.61 -23.35
CA GLY A 172 -8.02 14.74 -23.23
C GLY A 172 -9.25 14.49 -22.35
N GLU A 173 -9.22 13.43 -21.57
CA GLU A 173 -10.26 13.17 -20.57
C GLU A 173 -10.15 14.18 -19.43
N LYS A 174 -11.23 14.91 -19.19
CA LYS A 174 -11.33 15.76 -18.00
C LYS A 174 -11.66 14.87 -16.82
N SER A 175 -10.68 14.64 -15.96
CA SER A 175 -10.85 14.01 -14.66
C SER A 175 -11.66 14.89 -13.72
#